data_af184f394f636fa3847d9c13395f3a7d
#
_entry.id   af184f394f636fa3847d9c13395f3a7d
#
_cell.length_a   1.000
_cell.length_b   1.000
_cell.length_c   1.000
_cell.angle_alpha   90.00
_cell.angle_beta   90.00
_cell.angle_gamma   90.00
#
_symmetry.space_group_name_H-M   'P 1'
#
loop_
_entity.id
_entity.type
_entity.pdbx_description
1 polymer ?
#
loop_
_entity_poly.entity_id
_entity_poly.type
_entity_poly.pdbx_seq_one_letter_code
_entity_poly.pdbx_strand_id
1 'polypeptide(L)'
;MTRIGLLSDTHGLLDKRILEHFKDVDEIWHAGDIGSAEVLQALREFKPTRAVYGNMDSGDVRYSLSEFYRFRVEGVNVLMTHIGGYPGRYNPWLIPMFQRNKAAAPDQRINLFVCGHSHILKVMYDKQWNFLTMNPGAAGKQGWQTVQTLLRFTIDGSEIRDLEVVEMERK
;
A
#
# COMPACT_ATOMS: atom_id res chain seq x y z
N MET A 1 13.11 10.21 -10.52
CA MET A 1 12.32 10.27 -9.27
C MET A 1 10.86 10.00 -9.54
N THR A 2 10.25 9.17 -8.72
CA THR A 2 8.82 8.83 -8.80
C THR A 2 8.17 9.08 -7.46
N ARG A 3 7.18 9.95 -7.42
CA ARG A 3 6.44 10.29 -6.20
C ARG A 3 5.24 9.37 -6.07
N ILE A 4 5.09 8.76 -4.90
CA ILE A 4 4.06 7.77 -4.62
C ILE A 4 3.10 8.28 -3.56
N GLY A 5 1.80 8.13 -3.83
CA GLY A 5 0.75 8.26 -2.84
C GLY A 5 0.24 6.88 -2.46
N LEU A 6 0.33 6.51 -1.19
CA LEU A 6 -0.07 5.20 -0.69
C LEU A 6 -1.25 5.32 0.26
N LEU A 7 -2.30 4.56 -0.03
CA LEU A 7 -3.48 4.50 0.82
C LEU A 7 -4.04 3.07 0.91
N SER A 8 -4.91 2.85 1.87
CA SER A 8 -5.57 1.55 2.06
C SER A 8 -6.91 1.74 2.79
N ASP A 9 -7.76 0.73 2.71
CA ASP A 9 -8.95 0.63 3.55
C ASP A 9 -9.87 1.85 3.43
N THR A 10 -10.22 2.20 2.21
CA THR A 10 -11.20 3.26 1.92
C THR A 10 -12.63 2.82 2.17
N HIS A 11 -12.91 1.51 2.03
CA HIS A 11 -14.23 0.92 2.30
C HIS A 11 -15.39 1.66 1.62
N GLY A 12 -15.21 1.98 0.33
CA GLY A 12 -16.26 2.58 -0.48
C GLY A 12 -16.38 4.10 -0.38
N LEU A 13 -15.52 4.75 0.40
CA LEU A 13 -15.52 6.19 0.55
C LEU A 13 -14.19 6.78 0.09
N LEU A 14 -14.22 7.61 -0.94
CA LEU A 14 -13.08 8.41 -1.35
C LEU A 14 -13.28 9.85 -0.84
N ASP A 15 -12.60 10.18 0.25
CA ASP A 15 -12.59 11.52 0.79
C ASP A 15 -11.87 12.45 -0.20
N LYS A 16 -12.49 13.55 -0.55
CA LYS A 16 -11.93 14.51 -1.52
C LYS A 16 -10.58 15.07 -1.09
N ARG A 17 -10.32 15.14 0.21
CA ARG A 17 -9.02 15.58 0.74
C ARG A 17 -7.88 14.68 0.28
N ILE A 18 -8.15 13.40 0.03
CA ILE A 18 -7.15 12.45 -0.49
C ILE A 18 -6.61 12.93 -1.83
N LEU A 19 -7.48 13.32 -2.74
CA LEU A 19 -7.08 13.80 -4.07
C LEU A 19 -6.23 15.06 -3.95
N GLU A 20 -6.58 15.96 -3.04
CA GLU A 20 -5.78 17.17 -2.80
C GLU A 20 -4.38 16.83 -2.29
N HIS A 21 -4.27 15.89 -1.36
CA HIS A 21 -2.96 15.45 -0.84
C HIS A 21 -2.13 14.69 -1.88
N PHE A 22 -2.79 14.07 -2.87
CA PHE A 22 -2.13 13.29 -3.90
C PHE A 22 -1.98 14.04 -5.24
N LYS A 23 -2.23 15.33 -5.28
CA LYS A 23 -2.17 16.09 -6.54
C LYS A 23 -0.78 16.10 -7.19
N ASP A 24 0.28 16.01 -6.40
CA ASP A 24 1.66 16.07 -6.88
C ASP A 24 2.34 14.70 -6.97
N VAL A 25 1.64 13.59 -6.70
CA VAL A 25 2.22 12.27 -6.87
C VAL A 25 2.15 11.82 -8.33
N ASP A 26 3.06 10.94 -8.70
CA ASP A 26 3.09 10.36 -10.05
C ASP A 26 2.24 9.10 -10.15
N GLU A 27 2.18 8.31 -9.07
CA GLU A 27 1.39 7.08 -8.98
C GLU A 27 0.68 6.99 -7.64
N ILE A 28 -0.48 6.33 -7.65
CA ILE A 28 -1.22 5.98 -6.44
C ILE A 28 -1.18 4.47 -6.26
N TRP A 29 -0.89 4.03 -5.04
CA TRP A 29 -0.96 2.61 -4.67
C TRP A 29 -2.04 2.43 -3.61
N HIS A 30 -2.93 1.46 -3.85
CA HIS A 30 -4.01 1.12 -2.91
C HIS A 30 -3.83 -0.32 -2.41
N ALA A 31 -3.67 -0.49 -1.12
CA ALA A 31 -3.36 -1.77 -0.50
C ALA A 31 -4.60 -2.60 -0.09
N GLY A 32 -5.75 -2.37 -0.74
CA GLY A 32 -6.94 -3.22 -0.60
C GLY A 32 -8.03 -2.69 0.31
N ASP A 33 -9.15 -3.39 0.32
CA ASP A 33 -10.42 -2.96 0.91
C ASP A 33 -10.85 -1.60 0.35
N ILE A 34 -10.90 -1.57 -0.97
CA ILE A 34 -11.31 -0.39 -1.74
C ILE A 34 -12.78 -0.10 -1.51
N GLY A 35 -13.61 -1.15 -1.57
CA GLY A 35 -15.01 -1.12 -1.19
C GLY A 35 -15.97 -0.87 -2.33
N SER A 36 -15.56 -0.18 -3.40
CA SER A 36 -16.42 0.04 -4.56
C SER A 36 -15.61 0.26 -5.83
N ALA A 37 -16.20 -0.08 -6.97
CA ALA A 37 -15.62 0.16 -8.28
C ALA A 37 -15.46 1.66 -8.55
N GLU A 38 -16.34 2.48 -8.01
CA GLU A 38 -16.32 3.93 -8.19
C GLU A 38 -15.09 4.56 -7.56
N VAL A 39 -14.67 4.09 -6.39
CA VAL A 39 -13.44 4.57 -5.73
C VAL A 39 -12.22 4.23 -6.59
N LEU A 40 -12.12 2.99 -7.05
CA LEU A 40 -11.00 2.56 -7.88
C LEU A 40 -10.95 3.35 -9.20
N GLN A 41 -12.10 3.54 -9.84
CA GLN A 41 -12.19 4.30 -11.07
C GLN A 41 -11.77 5.77 -10.85
N ALA A 42 -12.25 6.39 -9.79
CA ALA A 42 -11.89 7.79 -9.48
C ALA A 42 -10.38 7.95 -9.26
N LEU A 43 -9.74 7.01 -8.59
CA LEU A 43 -8.29 7.03 -8.41
C LEU A 43 -7.57 6.87 -9.74
N ARG A 44 -8.01 5.94 -10.59
CA ARG A 44 -7.41 5.69 -11.90
C ARG A 44 -7.55 6.87 -12.86
N GLU A 45 -8.66 7.58 -12.80
CA GLU A 45 -8.88 8.78 -13.60
C GLU A 45 -7.99 9.94 -13.13
N PHE A 46 -7.65 9.95 -11.85
CA PHE A 46 -6.83 11.01 -11.26
C PHE A 46 -5.33 10.80 -11.50
N LYS A 47 -4.81 9.60 -11.25
CA LYS A 47 -3.40 9.24 -11.45
C LYS A 47 -3.28 7.77 -11.84
N PRO A 48 -2.18 7.36 -12.49
CA PRO A 48 -1.87 5.94 -12.63
C PRO A 48 -1.96 5.24 -11.27
N THR A 49 -2.74 4.17 -11.18
CA THR A 49 -3.05 3.52 -9.91
C THR A 49 -2.72 2.04 -9.97
N ARG A 50 -1.97 1.56 -8.98
CA ARG A 50 -1.71 0.15 -8.71
C ARG A 50 -2.49 -0.25 -7.47
N ALA A 51 -3.14 -1.40 -7.50
CA ALA A 51 -3.97 -1.82 -6.39
C ALA A 51 -4.01 -3.34 -6.26
N VAL A 52 -4.31 -3.80 -5.06
CA VAL A 52 -4.70 -5.19 -4.77
C VAL A 52 -6.12 -5.17 -4.20
N TYR A 53 -6.81 -6.32 -4.25
CA TYR A 53 -8.08 -6.43 -3.54
C TYR A 53 -7.83 -6.85 -2.09
N GLY A 54 -8.74 -6.45 -1.21
CA GLY A 54 -8.76 -6.85 0.19
C GLY A 54 -9.84 -7.89 0.48
N ASN A 55 -9.90 -8.34 1.74
CA ASN A 55 -10.86 -9.35 2.17
C ASN A 55 -12.33 -8.90 2.06
N MET A 56 -12.57 -7.59 2.08
CA MET A 56 -13.93 -7.03 1.95
C MET A 56 -14.32 -6.69 0.52
N ASP A 57 -13.37 -6.78 -0.42
CA ASP A 57 -13.66 -6.48 -1.82
C ASP A 57 -14.37 -7.65 -2.51
N SER A 58 -15.33 -7.32 -3.37
CA SER A 58 -16.13 -8.27 -4.09
C SER A 58 -16.43 -7.77 -5.51
N GLY A 59 -17.07 -8.62 -6.32
CA GLY A 59 -17.53 -8.25 -7.65
C GLY A 59 -16.39 -7.77 -8.55
N ASP A 60 -16.65 -6.68 -9.30
CA ASP A 60 -15.74 -6.15 -10.31
C ASP A 60 -14.39 -5.74 -9.73
N VAL A 61 -14.38 -5.19 -8.53
CA VAL A 61 -13.12 -4.80 -7.84
C VAL A 61 -12.24 -6.03 -7.67
N ARG A 62 -12.81 -7.10 -7.10
CA ARG A 62 -12.07 -8.34 -6.86
C ARG A 62 -11.61 -9.02 -8.14
N TYR A 63 -12.47 -9.05 -9.17
CA TYR A 63 -12.15 -9.70 -10.45
C TYR A 63 -11.08 -8.93 -11.23
N SER A 64 -11.02 -7.62 -11.11
CA SER A 64 -10.07 -6.80 -11.87
C SER A 64 -8.68 -6.69 -11.24
N LEU A 65 -8.51 -7.19 -10.02
CA LEU A 65 -7.28 -7.05 -9.25
C LEU A 65 -6.74 -8.41 -8.81
N SER A 66 -5.51 -8.41 -8.31
CA SER A 66 -4.87 -9.59 -7.72
C SER A 66 -4.79 -9.45 -6.20
N GLU A 67 -4.64 -10.59 -5.51
CA GLU A 67 -4.39 -10.61 -4.06
C GLU A 67 -2.97 -10.15 -3.74
N PHE A 68 -2.01 -10.63 -4.53
CA PHE A 68 -0.60 -10.27 -4.42
C PHE A 68 -0.17 -9.57 -5.68
N TYR A 69 0.55 -8.46 -5.54
CA TYR A 69 1.05 -7.70 -6.67
C TYR A 69 2.53 -7.42 -6.47
N ARG A 70 3.34 -8.03 -7.32
CA ARG A 70 4.78 -7.79 -7.35
C ARG A 70 5.09 -6.91 -8.55
N PHE A 71 5.77 -5.80 -8.32
CA PHE A 71 6.12 -4.86 -9.38
C PHE A 71 7.41 -4.12 -9.03
N ARG A 72 7.93 -3.41 -10.00
CA ARG A 72 9.16 -2.63 -9.84
C ARG A 72 8.89 -1.19 -10.23
N VAL A 73 9.38 -0.25 -9.41
CA VAL A 73 9.41 1.17 -9.71
C VAL A 73 10.85 1.62 -9.56
N GLU A 74 11.44 2.13 -10.66
CA GLU A 74 12.87 2.45 -10.72
C GLU A 74 13.71 1.27 -10.24
N GLY A 75 14.54 1.44 -9.23
CA GLY A 75 15.36 0.38 -8.65
C GLY A 75 14.73 -0.36 -7.46
N VAL A 76 13.44 -0.13 -7.17
CA VAL A 76 12.76 -0.72 -6.01
C VAL A 76 11.80 -1.82 -6.44
N ASN A 77 12.01 -3.02 -5.93
CA ASN A 77 11.08 -4.14 -6.08
C ASN A 77 10.06 -4.13 -4.94
N VAL A 78 8.80 -4.11 -5.30
CA VAL A 78 7.68 -3.98 -4.36
C VAL A 78 6.85 -5.24 -4.36
N LEU A 79 6.45 -5.69 -3.17
CA LEU A 79 5.37 -6.66 -3.00
C LEU A 79 4.25 -5.99 -2.22
N MET A 80 3.05 -5.99 -2.77
CA MET A 80 1.86 -5.45 -2.13
C MET A 80 0.81 -6.52 -1.96
N THR A 81 0.23 -6.60 -0.77
CA THR A 81 -0.91 -7.47 -0.44
C THR A 81 -1.72 -6.82 0.67
N HIS A 82 -3.00 -7.13 0.76
CA HIS A 82 -3.85 -6.48 1.76
C HIS A 82 -3.55 -6.97 3.18
N ILE A 83 -3.58 -8.27 3.41
CA ILE A 83 -3.41 -8.86 4.74
C ILE A 83 -1.94 -9.27 4.92
N GLY A 84 -1.12 -8.35 5.44
CA GLY A 84 0.31 -8.57 5.55
C GLY A 84 0.83 -8.78 6.96
N GLY A 85 0.43 -7.94 7.87
CA GLY A 85 0.98 -7.91 9.22
C GLY A 85 2.14 -6.92 9.35
N TYR A 86 3.11 -7.25 10.18
CA TYR A 86 4.25 -6.36 10.48
C TYR A 86 5.44 -7.19 10.98
N PRO A 87 6.64 -6.61 11.07
CA PRO A 87 7.81 -7.34 11.54
C PRO A 87 7.56 -8.08 12.86
N GLY A 88 7.81 -9.39 12.83
CA GLY A 88 7.54 -10.28 13.96
C GLY A 88 6.14 -10.89 13.97
N ARG A 89 5.21 -10.39 13.18
CA ARG A 89 3.83 -10.88 13.12
C ARG A 89 3.23 -10.80 11.70
N TYR A 90 3.97 -11.28 10.73
CA TYR A 90 3.42 -11.38 9.37
C TYR A 90 2.38 -12.49 9.27
N ASN A 91 1.46 -12.33 8.33
CA ASN A 91 0.56 -13.41 7.94
C ASN A 91 1.39 -14.65 7.60
N PRO A 92 1.13 -15.82 8.23
CA PRO A 92 1.93 -17.02 8.02
C PRO A 92 2.08 -17.45 6.55
N TRP A 93 1.12 -17.11 5.71
CA TRP A 93 1.17 -17.41 4.27
C TRP A 93 2.31 -16.70 3.54
N LEU A 94 2.80 -15.59 4.10
CA LEU A 94 3.88 -14.81 3.51
C LEU A 94 5.26 -15.38 3.82
N ILE A 95 5.41 -16.15 4.90
CA ILE A 95 6.71 -16.63 5.35
C ILE A 95 7.43 -17.45 4.28
N PRO A 96 6.79 -18.43 3.59
CA PRO A 96 7.46 -19.13 2.50
C PRO A 96 7.90 -18.20 1.36
N MET A 97 7.11 -17.15 1.06
CA MET A 97 7.47 -16.15 0.05
C MET A 97 8.71 -15.37 0.48
N PHE A 98 8.77 -14.97 1.74
CA PHE A 98 9.92 -14.23 2.29
C PHE A 98 11.18 -15.10 2.34
N GLN A 99 11.04 -16.39 2.63
CA GLN A 99 12.17 -17.34 2.58
C GLN A 99 12.72 -17.47 1.17
N ARG A 100 11.85 -17.61 0.17
CA ARG A 100 12.27 -17.66 -1.24
C ARG A 100 12.92 -16.34 -1.67
N ASN A 101 12.37 -15.22 -1.21
CA ASN A 101 12.92 -13.89 -1.49
C ASN A 101 14.36 -13.76 -0.95
N LYS A 102 14.59 -14.23 0.25
CA LYS A 102 15.92 -14.17 0.88
C LYS A 102 16.96 -14.99 0.11
N ALA A 103 16.52 -16.07 -0.53
CA ALA A 103 17.38 -16.95 -1.34
C ALA A 103 17.53 -16.46 -2.80
N ALA A 104 16.76 -15.48 -3.22
CA ALA A 104 16.79 -14.94 -4.59
C ALA A 104 18.05 -14.12 -4.85
N ALA A 105 18.38 -13.89 -6.13
CA ALA A 105 19.45 -12.98 -6.52
C ALA A 105 19.18 -11.56 -5.97
N PRO A 106 20.23 -10.82 -5.57
CA PRO A 106 20.03 -9.51 -4.93
C PRO A 106 19.17 -8.53 -5.73
N ASP A 107 19.30 -8.50 -7.04
CA ASP A 107 18.53 -7.61 -7.92
C ASP A 107 17.07 -8.05 -8.08
N GLN A 108 16.72 -9.25 -7.66
CA GLN A 108 15.37 -9.81 -7.70
C GLN A 108 14.66 -9.73 -6.35
N ARG A 109 15.36 -9.31 -5.30
CA ARG A 109 14.78 -9.27 -3.96
C ARG A 109 13.83 -8.11 -3.79
N ILE A 110 12.77 -8.35 -3.01
CA ILE A 110 11.83 -7.33 -2.59
C ILE A 110 12.57 -6.35 -1.66
N ASN A 111 12.42 -5.06 -1.92
CA ASN A 111 12.98 -3.98 -1.10
C ASN A 111 11.90 -3.29 -0.27
N LEU A 112 10.65 -3.38 -0.70
CA LEU A 112 9.51 -2.73 -0.07
C LEU A 112 8.33 -3.68 -0.03
N PHE A 113 7.81 -3.92 1.18
CA PHE A 113 6.59 -4.69 1.41
C PHE A 113 5.48 -3.75 1.86
N VAL A 114 4.35 -3.75 1.16
CA VAL A 114 3.21 -2.85 1.40
C VAL A 114 1.98 -3.66 1.72
N CYS A 115 1.28 -3.29 2.80
CA CYS A 115 0.03 -3.94 3.20
C CYS A 115 -0.95 -2.94 3.83
N GLY A 116 -2.13 -3.44 4.20
CA GLY A 116 -3.19 -2.69 4.88
C GLY A 116 -3.86 -3.55 5.95
N HIS A 117 -5.18 -3.60 5.95
CA HIS A 117 -6.04 -4.44 6.76
C HIS A 117 -6.12 -4.07 8.26
N SER A 118 -5.01 -3.85 8.93
CA SER A 118 -5.02 -3.55 10.37
C SER A 118 -5.57 -2.18 10.72
N HIS A 119 -5.64 -1.27 9.74
CA HIS A 119 -5.96 0.15 9.91
C HIS A 119 -4.93 0.88 10.78
N ILE A 120 -3.77 0.27 11.04
CA ILE A 120 -2.72 0.85 11.88
C ILE A 120 -1.55 1.28 11.01
N LEU A 121 -1.27 2.57 11.02
CA LEU A 121 -0.11 3.14 10.34
C LEU A 121 1.17 2.53 10.93
N LYS A 122 2.01 1.97 10.06
CA LYS A 122 3.30 1.44 10.47
C LYS A 122 4.29 1.50 9.32
N VAL A 123 5.46 2.07 9.59
CA VAL A 123 6.60 2.06 8.68
C VAL A 123 7.82 1.56 9.47
N MET A 124 8.38 0.44 9.05
CA MET A 124 9.44 -0.21 9.81
C MET A 124 10.32 -1.05 8.90
N TYR A 125 11.64 -0.91 9.04
CA TYR A 125 12.59 -1.78 8.36
C TYR A 125 12.67 -3.14 9.06
N ASP A 126 12.56 -4.21 8.29
CA ASP A 126 12.66 -5.58 8.80
C ASP A 126 14.06 -6.11 8.55
N LYS A 127 14.83 -6.27 9.64
CA LYS A 127 16.21 -6.77 9.56
C LYS A 127 16.28 -8.27 9.27
N GLN A 128 15.23 -9.01 9.62
CA GLN A 128 15.19 -10.46 9.36
C GLN A 128 15.04 -10.73 7.86
N TRP A 129 14.20 -9.96 7.18
CA TRP A 129 13.88 -10.19 5.77
C TRP A 129 14.53 -9.17 4.83
N ASN A 130 15.18 -8.14 5.36
CA ASN A 130 15.90 -7.10 4.62
C ASN A 130 15.02 -6.32 3.63
N PHE A 131 13.87 -5.87 4.10
CA PHE A 131 13.02 -4.94 3.36
C PHE A 131 12.32 -3.96 4.29
N LEU A 132 11.87 -2.86 3.70
CA LEU A 132 11.05 -1.88 4.41
C LEU A 132 9.58 -2.34 4.35
N THR A 133 8.89 -2.31 5.49
CA THR A 133 7.46 -2.61 5.58
C THR A 133 6.67 -1.33 5.78
N MET A 134 5.64 -1.13 4.95
CA MET A 134 4.74 0.02 5.06
C MET A 134 3.29 -0.42 5.13
N ASN A 135 2.56 0.15 6.08
CA ASN A 135 1.11 0.11 6.15
C ASN A 135 0.63 1.56 6.32
N PRO A 136 -0.15 2.11 5.40
CA PRO A 136 -0.55 3.51 5.46
C PRO A 136 -1.65 3.81 6.48
N GLY A 137 -2.16 2.79 7.18
CA GLY A 137 -3.35 2.92 8.00
C GLY A 137 -4.61 3.00 7.13
N ALA A 138 -5.73 3.39 7.70
CA ALA A 138 -6.99 3.48 6.98
C ALA A 138 -7.24 4.88 6.43
N ALA A 139 -7.50 4.97 5.14
CA ALA A 139 -7.87 6.22 4.48
C ALA A 139 -9.36 6.49 4.55
N GLY A 140 -10.16 5.49 4.93
CA GLY A 140 -11.61 5.59 5.13
C GLY A 140 -11.98 5.83 6.59
N LYS A 141 -13.27 5.66 6.87
CA LYS A 141 -13.85 5.96 8.18
C LYS A 141 -14.25 4.74 8.99
N GLN A 142 -14.04 3.54 8.46
CA GLN A 142 -14.36 2.30 9.19
C GLN A 142 -13.22 1.93 10.14
N GLY A 143 -13.58 1.29 11.25
CA GLY A 143 -12.62 0.81 12.24
C GLY A 143 -12.56 1.69 13.49
N TRP A 144 -11.57 1.42 14.32
CA TRP A 144 -11.40 2.07 15.63
C TRP A 144 -10.51 3.31 15.60
N GLN A 145 -9.83 3.56 14.50
CA GLN A 145 -8.92 4.70 14.38
C GLN A 145 -9.67 6.03 14.46
N THR A 146 -9.04 7.01 15.07
CA THR A 146 -9.61 8.36 15.25
C THR A 146 -9.23 9.32 14.12
N VAL A 147 -8.24 8.95 13.33
CA VAL A 147 -7.77 9.74 12.19
C VAL A 147 -7.72 8.89 10.93
N GLN A 148 -7.85 9.53 9.78
CA GLN A 148 -7.58 8.93 8.48
C GLN A 148 -6.13 9.21 8.13
N THR A 149 -5.43 8.23 7.58
CA THR A 149 -4.00 8.37 7.28
C THR A 149 -3.68 7.96 5.85
N LEU A 150 -2.66 8.61 5.31
CA LEU A 150 -2.06 8.33 4.01
C LEU A 150 -0.56 8.43 4.15
N LEU A 151 0.17 7.82 3.23
CA LEU A 151 1.61 8.02 3.10
C LEU A 151 1.93 8.64 1.73
N ARG A 152 2.93 9.52 1.73
CA ARG A 152 3.58 10.00 0.49
C ARG A 152 5.07 9.77 0.64
N PHE A 153 5.71 9.34 -0.41
CA PHE A 153 7.16 9.17 -0.44
C PHE A 153 7.68 9.23 -1.88
N THR A 154 8.99 9.31 -2.01
CA THR A 154 9.66 9.37 -3.29
C THR A 154 10.55 8.14 -3.46
N ILE A 155 10.49 7.52 -4.62
CA ILE A 155 11.45 6.53 -5.07
C ILE A 155 12.42 7.23 -6.01
N ASP A 156 13.71 7.17 -5.68
CA ASP A 156 14.77 7.73 -6.49
C ASP A 156 15.86 6.66 -6.70
N GLY A 157 15.87 6.06 -7.88
CA GLY A 157 16.71 4.89 -8.13
C GLY A 157 16.32 3.74 -7.21
N SER A 158 17.22 3.32 -6.34
CA SER A 158 16.98 2.28 -5.33
C SER A 158 16.64 2.84 -3.95
N GLU A 159 16.57 4.16 -3.80
CA GLU A 159 16.28 4.81 -2.53
C GLU A 159 14.81 5.14 -2.39
N ILE A 160 14.30 4.94 -1.17
CA ILE A 160 12.98 5.41 -0.74
C ILE A 160 13.25 6.56 0.22
N ARG A 161 12.74 7.75 -0.10
CA ARG A 161 13.02 8.96 0.68
C ARG A 161 11.82 9.88 0.76
N ASP A 162 11.94 10.93 1.57
CA ASP A 162 10.93 11.97 1.75
C ASP A 162 9.59 11.41 2.20
N LEU A 163 9.62 10.43 3.12
CA LEU A 163 8.43 9.83 3.65
C LEU A 163 7.65 10.84 4.50
N GLU A 164 6.39 11.03 4.15
CA GLU A 164 5.47 11.89 4.87
C GLU A 164 4.24 11.12 5.29
N VAL A 165 3.83 11.29 6.54
CA VAL A 165 2.53 10.83 7.03
C VAL A 165 1.55 11.96 6.92
N VAL A 166 0.44 11.72 6.22
CA VAL A 166 -0.66 12.68 6.15
C VAL A 166 -1.77 12.19 7.09
N GLU A 167 -2.10 13.01 8.06
CA GLU A 167 -3.22 12.76 8.98
C GLU A 167 -4.37 13.69 8.68
N MET A 168 -5.57 13.13 8.62
CA MET A 168 -6.80 13.90 8.41
C MET A 168 -7.78 13.57 9.54
N GLU A 169 -8.41 14.61 10.09
CA GLU A 169 -9.46 14.39 11.07
C GLU A 169 -10.59 13.54 10.46
N ARG A 170 -11.02 12.56 11.21
CA ARG A 170 -12.14 11.72 10.83
C ARG A 170 -13.44 12.48 11.07
N LYS A 171 -14.10 12.86 9.99
CA LYS A 171 -15.35 13.63 10.04
C LYS A 171 -16.59 12.78 9.87
#